data_e70cc0fbdf252784482ae14931dd110f
#
_entry.id   e70cc0fbdf252784482ae14931dd110f
#
_cell.length_a   1.000
_cell.length_b   1.000
_cell.length_c   1.000
_cell.angle_alpha   90.00
_cell.angle_beta   90.00
_cell.angle_gamma   90.00
#
_symmetry.space_group_name_H-M   'P 1'
#
loop_
_entity.id
_entity.type
_entity.pdbx_description
1 polymer ?
#
loop_
_entity_poly.entity_id
_entity_poly.type
_entity_poly.pdbx_seq_one_letter_code
_entity_poly.pdbx_strand_id
1 'polypeptide(L)'
;KRFNKRAEMVVRVACDRTGAKTFEVISESGSGFVRNRIIRKMIEAEREASQKGEREQTRITPANYDFRLVGMDVSDGRESYVLEINPKTRNKFLIRGRIWVDAEEFAITRIEGQPAENPSFWVRSVKVVHRYERAGRFWLPAMNESRAQARIFGVTDVAIEYYDYVISIRDVEARCGRAEEWSQ
;
A
#
# COMPACT_ATOMS: atom_id res chain seq x y z
N LYS A 1 -6.95 -26.56 -18.69
CA LYS A 1 -5.54 -26.54 -18.26
C LYS A 1 -5.30 -25.26 -17.46
N ARG A 2 -4.99 -25.42 -16.19
CA ARG A 2 -4.61 -24.31 -15.30
C ARG A 2 -3.19 -23.91 -15.66
N PHE A 3 -3.00 -22.77 -16.31
CA PHE A 3 -1.66 -22.25 -16.62
C PHE A 3 -1.08 -21.64 -15.33
N ASN A 4 -0.21 -22.35 -14.67
CA ASN A 4 0.52 -21.85 -13.52
C ASN A 4 1.78 -21.10 -14.03
N LYS A 5 1.63 -19.80 -14.36
CA LYS A 5 2.74 -18.95 -14.76
C LYS A 5 3.23 -18.15 -13.56
N ARG A 6 4.54 -18.18 -13.34
CA ARG A 6 5.22 -17.43 -12.28
C ARG A 6 6.20 -16.45 -12.89
N ALA A 7 6.40 -15.33 -12.22
CA ALA A 7 7.45 -14.37 -12.50
C ALA A 7 7.84 -13.66 -11.22
N GLU A 8 9.06 -13.18 -11.20
CA GLU A 8 9.64 -12.42 -10.11
C GLU A 8 10.33 -11.18 -10.69
N MET A 9 10.36 -10.10 -9.92
CA MET A 9 11.04 -8.87 -10.28
C MET A 9 11.56 -8.21 -9.00
N VAL A 10 12.85 -7.89 -8.99
CA VAL A 10 13.46 -7.07 -7.94
C VAL A 10 13.55 -5.64 -8.42
N VAL A 11 13.02 -4.73 -7.63
CA VAL A 11 12.90 -3.32 -8.00
C VAL A 11 13.44 -2.45 -6.88
N ARG A 12 14.35 -1.53 -7.20
CA ARG A 12 14.75 -0.46 -6.29
C ARG A 12 13.73 0.67 -6.36
N VAL A 13 13.22 1.08 -5.22
CA VAL A 13 12.26 2.18 -5.12
C VAL A 13 12.91 3.34 -4.39
N ALA A 14 12.92 4.51 -5.01
CA ALA A 14 13.29 5.75 -4.34
C ALA A 14 12.05 6.63 -4.19
N CYS A 15 11.89 7.22 -3.00
CA CYS A 15 10.79 8.13 -2.68
C CYS A 15 11.39 9.49 -2.34
N ASP A 16 11.00 10.52 -3.05
CA ASP A 16 11.45 11.88 -2.81
C ASP A 16 10.68 12.59 -1.68
N ARG A 17 11.05 13.84 -1.37
CA ARG A 17 10.41 14.66 -0.32
C ARG A 17 8.93 14.93 -0.59
N THR A 18 8.50 14.93 -1.83
CA THR A 18 7.08 15.10 -2.21
C THR A 18 6.29 13.81 -2.03
N GLY A 19 7.00 12.68 -1.87
CA GLY A 19 6.45 11.32 -1.78
C GLY A 19 6.26 10.69 -3.15
N ALA A 20 6.74 11.31 -4.22
CA ALA A 20 6.75 10.70 -5.54
C ALA A 20 7.78 9.58 -5.58
N LYS A 21 7.38 8.45 -6.20
CA LYS A 21 8.19 7.24 -6.28
C LYS A 21 8.79 7.07 -7.66
N THR A 22 10.05 6.69 -7.68
CA THR A 22 10.75 6.22 -8.89
C THR A 22 11.14 4.76 -8.72
N PHE A 23 11.17 4.03 -9.82
CA PHE A 23 11.36 2.57 -9.84
C PHE A 23 12.47 2.22 -10.83
N GLU A 24 13.44 1.42 -10.36
CA GLU A 24 14.52 0.87 -11.18
C GLU A 24 14.46 -0.65 -11.08
N VAL A 25 14.32 -1.34 -12.21
CA VAL A 25 14.31 -2.80 -12.26
C VAL A 25 15.75 -3.30 -12.15
N ILE A 26 16.04 -4.05 -11.11
CA ILE A 26 17.37 -4.63 -10.83
C ILE A 26 17.48 -6.00 -11.50
N SER A 27 16.46 -6.83 -11.33
CA SER A 27 16.42 -8.15 -11.95
C SER A 27 14.99 -8.59 -12.24
N GLU A 28 14.84 -9.47 -13.21
CA GLU A 28 13.55 -10.06 -13.55
C GLU A 28 13.71 -11.49 -14.05
N SER A 29 12.77 -12.37 -13.66
CA SER A 29 12.75 -13.76 -14.07
C SER A 29 11.35 -14.30 -14.34
N GLY A 30 11.26 -15.49 -14.93
CA GLY A 30 10.01 -16.20 -15.18
C GLY A 30 9.23 -15.68 -16.39
N SER A 31 7.90 -15.81 -16.34
CA SER A 31 7.00 -15.56 -17.47
C SER A 31 6.97 -14.11 -17.92
N GLY A 32 7.36 -13.82 -19.17
CA GLY A 32 7.26 -12.50 -19.78
C GLY A 32 5.84 -11.94 -19.80
N PHE A 33 4.83 -12.80 -19.96
CA PHE A 33 3.43 -12.39 -19.89
C PHE A 33 3.09 -11.81 -18.51
N VAL A 34 3.47 -12.49 -17.42
CA VAL A 34 3.22 -12.04 -16.04
C VAL A 34 3.98 -10.75 -15.76
N ARG A 35 5.26 -10.67 -16.13
CA ARG A 35 6.07 -9.46 -15.95
C ARG A 35 5.45 -8.24 -16.65
N ASN A 36 5.12 -8.36 -17.93
CA ASN A 36 4.66 -7.23 -18.73
C ASN A 36 3.20 -6.86 -18.49
N ARG A 37 2.32 -7.84 -18.22
CA ARG A 37 0.88 -7.61 -18.09
C ARG A 37 0.41 -7.40 -16.66
N ILE A 38 1.19 -7.84 -15.69
CA ILE A 38 0.81 -7.76 -14.26
C ILE A 38 1.80 -6.88 -13.52
N ILE A 39 3.07 -7.30 -13.37
CA ILE A 39 4.02 -6.62 -12.48
C ILE A 39 4.29 -5.18 -12.95
N ARG A 40 4.61 -4.96 -14.25
CA ARG A 40 4.86 -3.60 -14.77
C ARG A 40 3.65 -2.68 -14.64
N LYS A 41 2.44 -3.20 -14.83
CA LYS A 41 1.21 -2.40 -14.61
C LYS A 41 0.98 -2.04 -13.14
N MET A 42 1.37 -2.91 -12.22
CA MET A 42 1.33 -2.58 -10.78
C MET A 42 2.33 -1.48 -10.44
N ILE A 43 3.54 -1.52 -11.00
CA ILE A 43 4.56 -0.46 -10.82
C ILE A 43 4.05 0.87 -11.41
N GLU A 44 3.43 0.86 -12.58
CA GLU A 44 2.82 2.04 -13.19
C GLU A 44 1.71 2.62 -12.33
N ALA A 45 0.82 1.77 -11.80
CA ALA A 45 -0.26 2.18 -10.90
C ALA A 45 0.28 2.78 -9.59
N GLU A 46 1.34 2.20 -9.02
CA GLU A 46 1.98 2.71 -7.81
C GLU A 46 2.66 4.07 -8.07
N ARG A 47 3.28 4.23 -9.24
CA ARG A 47 3.85 5.52 -9.67
C ARG A 47 2.75 6.57 -9.81
N GLU A 48 1.64 6.26 -10.46
CA GLU A 48 0.48 7.14 -10.62
C GLU A 48 -0.07 7.56 -9.24
N ALA A 49 -0.32 6.59 -8.35
CA ALA A 49 -0.83 6.84 -7.00
C ALA A 49 0.11 7.68 -6.12
N SER A 50 1.42 7.66 -6.40
CA SER A 50 2.42 8.42 -5.65
C SER A 50 2.52 9.89 -6.06
N GLN A 51 1.89 10.31 -7.16
CA GLN A 51 1.87 11.70 -7.59
C GLN A 51 1.06 12.57 -6.62
N LYS A 52 1.45 13.85 -6.48
CA LYS A 52 0.94 14.73 -5.42
C LYS A 52 -0.60 14.80 -5.38
N GLY A 53 -1.25 14.99 -6.51
CA GLY A 53 -2.71 15.11 -6.58
C GLY A 53 -3.44 13.83 -6.16
N GLU A 54 -3.07 12.69 -6.75
CA GLU A 54 -3.64 11.38 -6.42
C GLU A 54 -3.35 10.99 -4.97
N ARG A 55 -2.13 11.23 -4.50
CA ARG A 55 -1.73 10.91 -3.13
C ARG A 55 -2.56 11.63 -2.08
N GLU A 56 -2.90 12.91 -2.27
CA GLU A 56 -3.75 13.65 -1.34
C GLU A 56 -5.17 13.10 -1.31
N GLN A 57 -5.71 12.71 -2.47
CA GLN A 57 -7.05 12.14 -2.60
C GLN A 57 -7.15 10.70 -2.08
N THR A 58 -6.03 9.97 -2.01
CA THR A 58 -5.99 8.56 -1.61
C THR A 58 -5.52 8.32 -0.17
N ARG A 59 -5.08 9.37 0.55
CA ARG A 59 -4.66 9.24 1.96
C ARG A 59 -5.81 8.75 2.84
N ILE A 60 -5.49 7.86 3.77
CA ILE A 60 -6.42 7.40 4.81
C ILE A 60 -6.57 8.52 5.86
N THR A 61 -7.49 9.41 5.61
CA THR A 61 -7.81 10.57 6.45
C THR A 61 -9.32 10.78 6.51
N PRO A 62 -9.84 11.53 7.50
CA PRO A 62 -11.27 11.85 7.58
C PRO A 62 -11.81 12.65 6.38
N ALA A 63 -10.95 13.31 5.61
CA ALA A 63 -11.36 13.96 4.37
C ALA A 63 -11.81 12.96 3.29
N ASN A 64 -11.12 11.80 3.23
CA ASN A 64 -11.34 10.81 2.18
C ASN A 64 -12.16 9.59 2.64
N TYR A 65 -12.27 9.36 3.96
CA TYR A 65 -12.87 8.17 4.54
C TYR A 65 -13.81 8.46 5.69
N ASP A 66 -14.83 7.61 5.82
CA ASP A 66 -15.57 7.42 7.05
C ASP A 66 -14.95 6.28 7.85
N PHE A 67 -14.84 6.46 9.16
CA PHE A 67 -14.23 5.51 10.08
C PHE A 67 -15.26 5.02 11.10
N ARG A 68 -15.23 3.74 11.40
CA ARG A 68 -16.02 3.14 12.48
C ARG A 68 -15.14 2.21 13.30
N LEU A 69 -15.03 2.46 14.61
CA LEU A 69 -14.35 1.55 15.51
C LEU A 69 -15.14 0.22 15.58
N VAL A 70 -14.47 -0.88 15.31
CA VAL A 70 -15.05 -2.24 15.35
C VAL A 70 -14.69 -2.95 16.64
N GLY A 71 -13.49 -2.72 17.16
CA GLY A 71 -12.99 -3.36 18.37
C GLY A 71 -11.49 -3.19 18.52
N MET A 72 -10.89 -4.07 19.30
CA MET A 72 -9.45 -4.19 19.48
C MET A 72 -9.00 -5.59 19.06
N ASP A 73 -7.76 -5.70 18.65
CA ASP A 73 -7.09 -6.95 18.29
C ASP A 73 -5.68 -6.95 18.91
N VAL A 74 -5.16 -8.14 19.18
CA VAL A 74 -3.79 -8.32 19.67
C VAL A 74 -3.04 -9.18 18.66
N SER A 75 -2.01 -8.62 18.06
CA SER A 75 -1.14 -9.31 17.12
C SER A 75 0.31 -9.07 17.49
N ASP A 76 1.09 -10.15 17.53
CA ASP A 76 2.52 -10.12 17.88
C ASP A 76 2.83 -9.42 19.23
N GLY A 77 1.91 -9.56 20.18
CA GLY A 77 2.02 -8.97 21.52
C GLY A 77 1.71 -7.47 21.59
N ARG A 78 1.21 -6.86 20.50
CA ARG A 78 0.81 -5.45 20.46
C ARG A 78 -0.70 -5.32 20.30
N GLU A 79 -1.28 -4.41 21.05
CA GLU A 79 -2.70 -4.06 20.95
C GLU A 79 -2.92 -3.08 19.79
N SER A 80 -3.99 -3.27 19.06
CA SER A 80 -4.39 -2.40 17.96
C SER A 80 -5.90 -2.11 18.00
N TYR A 81 -6.28 -0.87 17.73
CA TYR A 81 -7.66 -0.52 17.39
C TYR A 81 -7.97 -1.01 15.98
N VAL A 82 -9.10 -1.70 15.83
CA VAL A 82 -9.58 -2.13 14.51
C VAL A 82 -10.66 -1.16 14.05
N LEU A 83 -10.36 -0.46 12.96
CA LEU A 83 -11.29 0.49 12.35
C LEU A 83 -11.76 -0.05 11.00
N GLU A 84 -13.07 -0.05 10.78
CA GLU A 84 -13.64 -0.17 9.44
C GLU A 84 -13.51 1.16 8.72
N ILE A 85 -13.04 1.12 7.47
CA ILE A 85 -12.84 2.29 6.62
C ILE A 85 -13.71 2.18 5.36
N ASN A 86 -14.47 3.23 5.09
CA ASN A 86 -15.29 3.36 3.90
C ASN A 86 -14.90 4.63 3.13
N PRO A 87 -14.39 4.51 1.89
CA PRO A 87 -14.10 5.67 1.06
C PRO A 87 -15.34 6.49 0.76
N LYS A 88 -15.21 7.83 0.84
CA LYS A 88 -16.28 8.79 0.49
C LYS A 88 -16.48 8.93 -1.02
N THR A 89 -15.49 8.54 -1.81
CA THR A 89 -15.52 8.58 -3.28
C THR A 89 -15.16 7.23 -3.88
N ARG A 90 -15.50 7.03 -5.16
CA ARG A 90 -15.06 5.85 -5.91
C ARG A 90 -13.73 6.17 -6.60
N ASN A 91 -12.71 5.39 -6.27
CA ASN A 91 -11.40 5.47 -6.88
C ASN A 91 -10.71 4.10 -6.73
N LYS A 92 -10.01 3.65 -7.77
CA LYS A 92 -9.30 2.37 -7.81
C LYS A 92 -8.16 2.26 -6.78
N PHE A 93 -7.67 3.40 -6.26
CA PHE A 93 -6.60 3.48 -5.27
C PHE A 93 -7.11 3.57 -3.82
N LEU A 94 -8.40 3.82 -3.61
CA LEU A 94 -9.00 3.81 -2.28
C LEU A 94 -9.39 2.39 -1.89
N ILE A 95 -9.20 2.04 -0.62
CA ILE A 95 -9.49 0.71 -0.09
C ILE A 95 -10.71 0.78 0.82
N ARG A 96 -11.69 -0.08 0.59
CA ARG A 96 -12.78 -0.35 1.52
C ARG A 96 -12.44 -1.59 2.32
N GLY A 97 -12.47 -1.51 3.65
CA GLY A 97 -12.12 -2.65 4.49
C GLY A 97 -11.84 -2.27 5.93
N ARG A 98 -10.74 -2.77 6.47
CA ARG A 98 -10.33 -2.53 7.84
C ARG A 98 -8.87 -2.12 7.91
N ILE A 99 -8.56 -1.30 8.91
CA ILE A 99 -7.21 -0.96 9.31
C ILE A 99 -7.00 -1.33 10.76
N TRP A 100 -5.77 -1.71 11.10
CA TRP A 100 -5.28 -1.89 12.45
C TRP A 100 -4.36 -0.73 12.77
N VAL A 101 -4.66 -0.06 13.86
CA VAL A 101 -3.92 1.11 14.34
C VAL A 101 -3.33 0.75 15.69
N ASP A 102 -2.01 0.75 15.78
CA ASP A 102 -1.29 0.48 17.02
C ASP A 102 -1.80 1.37 18.17
N ALA A 103 -2.07 0.78 19.33
CA ALA A 103 -2.70 1.49 20.44
C ALA A 103 -1.75 2.47 21.15
N GLU A 104 -0.43 2.31 21.01
CA GLU A 104 0.57 3.15 21.66
C GLU A 104 1.08 4.25 20.70
N GLU A 105 1.40 3.89 19.45
CA GLU A 105 2.03 4.79 18.50
C GLU A 105 1.05 5.40 17.50
N PHE A 106 -0.21 4.95 17.49
CA PHE A 106 -1.27 5.40 16.58
C PHE A 106 -0.90 5.30 15.09
N ALA A 107 -0.01 4.37 14.77
CA ALA A 107 0.40 4.08 13.41
C ALA A 107 -0.44 2.94 12.82
N ILE A 108 -0.70 3.02 11.51
CA ILE A 108 -1.34 1.91 10.78
C ILE A 108 -0.33 0.79 10.65
N THR A 109 -0.66 -0.40 11.19
CA THR A 109 0.17 -1.60 11.14
C THR A 109 -0.30 -2.59 10.08
N ARG A 110 -1.59 -2.55 9.73
CA ARG A 110 -2.19 -3.45 8.75
C ARG A 110 -3.39 -2.80 8.07
N ILE A 111 -3.57 -3.11 6.80
CA ILE A 111 -4.75 -2.76 6.02
C ILE A 111 -5.25 -4.03 5.35
N GLU A 112 -6.53 -4.31 5.45
CA GLU A 112 -7.20 -5.39 4.72
C GLU A 112 -8.45 -4.88 4.02
N GLY A 113 -8.62 -5.24 2.77
CA GLY A 113 -9.82 -4.81 2.07
C GLY A 113 -9.81 -5.12 0.58
N GLN A 114 -10.54 -4.28 -0.12
CA GLN A 114 -10.65 -4.32 -1.57
C GLN A 114 -10.69 -2.89 -2.12
N PRO A 115 -10.25 -2.66 -3.36
CA PRO A 115 -10.39 -1.35 -4.00
C PRO A 115 -11.85 -0.89 -4.00
N ALA A 116 -12.07 0.40 -3.76
CA ALA A 116 -13.42 1.01 -3.81
C ALA A 116 -14.02 0.97 -5.21
N GLU A 117 -13.17 0.85 -6.22
CA GLU A 117 -13.53 0.63 -7.60
C GLU A 117 -12.61 -0.44 -8.21
N ASN A 118 -13.17 -1.34 -9.01
CA ASN A 118 -12.36 -2.35 -9.69
C ASN A 118 -11.37 -1.68 -10.64
N PRO A 119 -10.07 -2.07 -10.60
CA PRO A 119 -9.04 -1.44 -11.44
C PRO A 119 -9.23 -1.69 -12.94
N SER A 120 -10.07 -2.64 -13.32
CA SER A 120 -10.35 -2.98 -14.72
C SER A 120 -11.64 -3.78 -14.85
N PHE A 121 -12.36 -3.62 -15.97
CA PHE A 121 -13.54 -4.43 -16.32
C PHE A 121 -13.26 -5.96 -16.32
N TRP A 122 -12.03 -6.34 -16.60
CA TRP A 122 -11.61 -7.75 -16.63
C TRP A 122 -11.40 -8.36 -15.23
N VAL A 123 -11.35 -7.54 -14.19
CA VAL A 123 -11.18 -7.97 -12.81
C VAL A 123 -12.54 -8.04 -12.12
N ARG A 124 -12.88 -9.19 -11.54
CA ARG A 124 -14.11 -9.38 -10.77
C ARG A 124 -13.99 -8.89 -9.35
N SER A 125 -12.89 -9.23 -8.71
CA SER A 125 -12.62 -8.86 -7.33
C SER A 125 -11.11 -8.81 -7.09
N VAL A 126 -10.70 -7.95 -6.18
CA VAL A 126 -9.34 -7.89 -5.65
C VAL A 126 -9.44 -7.86 -4.14
N LYS A 127 -8.68 -8.72 -3.46
CA LYS A 127 -8.42 -8.60 -2.02
C LYS A 127 -7.00 -8.16 -1.84
N VAL A 128 -6.77 -7.24 -0.92
CA VAL A 128 -5.44 -6.73 -0.59
C VAL A 128 -5.19 -6.83 0.90
N VAL A 129 -3.95 -7.12 1.25
CA VAL A 129 -3.43 -7.07 2.61
C VAL A 129 -2.11 -6.33 2.57
N HIS A 130 -2.03 -5.22 3.29
CA HIS A 130 -0.79 -4.47 3.47
C HIS A 130 -0.36 -4.61 4.92
N ARG A 131 0.91 -4.92 5.16
CA ARG A 131 1.52 -4.97 6.48
C ARG A 131 2.65 -3.96 6.55
N TYR A 132 2.76 -3.34 7.71
CA TYR A 132 3.77 -2.36 8.02
C TYR A 132 4.57 -2.84 9.21
N GLU A 133 5.86 -2.62 9.19
CA GLU A 133 6.78 -2.95 10.29
C GLU A 133 7.53 -1.72 10.74
N ARG A 134 7.98 -1.76 11.98
CA ARG A 134 8.75 -0.69 12.57
C ARG A 134 10.22 -0.77 12.13
N ALA A 135 10.69 0.28 11.47
CA ALA A 135 12.08 0.49 11.09
C ALA A 135 12.61 1.73 11.82
N GLY A 136 13.28 1.52 12.96
CA GLY A 136 13.67 2.61 13.86
C GLY A 136 12.44 3.32 14.43
N ARG A 137 12.25 4.62 14.10
CA ARG A 137 11.10 5.44 14.51
C ARG A 137 9.98 5.52 13.46
N PHE A 138 10.10 4.81 12.35
CA PHE A 138 9.14 4.85 11.27
C PHE A 138 8.39 3.52 11.14
N TRP A 139 7.13 3.60 10.74
CA TRP A 139 6.36 2.48 10.27
C TRP A 139 6.41 2.47 8.74
N LEU A 140 7.01 1.44 8.17
CA LEU A 140 7.25 1.31 6.73
C LEU A 140 6.56 0.05 6.20
N PRO A 141 6.15 0.03 4.92
CA PRO A 141 5.62 -1.17 4.31
C PRO A 141 6.59 -2.35 4.47
N ALA A 142 6.10 -3.51 4.91
CA ALA A 142 6.88 -4.73 4.99
C ALA A 142 6.44 -5.73 3.92
N MET A 143 5.12 -5.87 3.76
CA MET A 143 4.55 -6.80 2.80
C MET A 143 3.22 -6.28 2.25
N ASN A 144 3.03 -6.42 0.95
CA ASN A 144 1.75 -6.22 0.30
C ASN A 144 1.36 -7.49 -0.47
N GLU A 145 0.22 -8.04 -0.12
CA GLU A 145 -0.35 -9.21 -0.81
C GLU A 145 -1.63 -8.79 -1.54
N SER A 146 -1.81 -9.29 -2.74
CA SER A 146 -3.07 -9.14 -3.44
C SER A 146 -3.49 -10.41 -4.15
N ARG A 147 -4.78 -10.72 -4.06
CA ARG A 147 -5.43 -11.81 -4.79
C ARG A 147 -6.50 -11.24 -5.67
N ALA A 148 -6.31 -11.31 -6.96
CA ALA A 148 -7.25 -10.86 -7.97
C ALA A 148 -7.91 -12.04 -8.67
N GLN A 149 -9.24 -11.98 -8.86
CA GLN A 149 -9.99 -12.89 -9.71
C GLN A 149 -10.32 -12.21 -11.03
N ALA A 150 -9.67 -12.66 -12.11
CA ALA A 150 -9.92 -12.16 -13.45
C ALA A 150 -10.96 -12.99 -14.18
N ARG A 151 -11.76 -12.35 -15.05
CA ARG A 151 -12.85 -13.01 -15.81
C ARG A 151 -12.33 -14.06 -16.80
N ILE A 152 -11.14 -13.85 -17.35
CA ILE A 152 -10.56 -14.68 -18.42
C ILE A 152 -9.37 -15.50 -17.92
N PHE A 153 -8.51 -14.92 -17.08
CA PHE A 153 -7.22 -15.51 -16.71
C PHE A 153 -7.24 -16.27 -15.38
N GLY A 154 -8.41 -16.35 -14.71
CA GLY A 154 -8.54 -17.03 -13.42
C GLY A 154 -8.01 -16.21 -12.25
N VAL A 155 -7.36 -16.89 -11.29
CA VAL A 155 -6.83 -16.25 -10.07
C VAL A 155 -5.37 -15.86 -10.28
N THR A 156 -5.04 -14.65 -9.85
CA THR A 156 -3.66 -14.12 -9.80
C THR A 156 -3.36 -13.72 -8.37
N ASP A 157 -2.30 -14.30 -7.81
CA ASP A 157 -1.74 -13.91 -6.52
C ASP A 157 -0.46 -13.12 -6.77
N VAL A 158 -0.29 -12.00 -6.06
CA VAL A 158 0.92 -11.19 -6.07
C VAL A 158 1.31 -10.90 -4.63
N ALA A 159 2.60 -11.12 -4.32
CA ALA A 159 3.21 -10.69 -3.08
C ALA A 159 4.36 -9.73 -3.38
N ILE A 160 4.45 -8.66 -2.63
CA ILE A 160 5.53 -7.67 -2.68
C ILE A 160 6.13 -7.62 -1.28
N GLU A 161 7.40 -7.96 -1.18
CA GLU A 161 8.18 -7.85 0.05
C GLU A 161 9.07 -6.61 -0.05
N TYR A 162 9.16 -5.84 1.03
CA TYR A 162 9.97 -4.64 1.12
C TYR A 162 11.09 -4.88 2.13
N TYR A 163 12.31 -4.61 1.74
CA TYR A 163 13.51 -4.83 2.54
C TYR A 163 14.59 -3.78 2.23
N ASP A 164 15.67 -3.77 3.00
CA ASP A 164 16.83 -2.91 2.82
C ASP A 164 16.49 -1.40 2.76
N TYR A 165 15.67 -0.94 3.72
CA TYR A 165 15.32 0.46 3.82
C TYR A 165 16.51 1.35 4.16
N VAL A 166 16.77 2.37 3.33
CA VAL A 166 17.73 3.46 3.59
C VAL A 166 16.95 4.75 3.79
N ILE A 167 17.04 5.32 4.99
CA ILE A 167 16.35 6.56 5.35
C ILE A 167 17.37 7.69 5.42
N SER A 168 17.22 8.71 4.56
CA SER A 168 18.08 9.88 4.58
C SER A 168 17.70 10.82 5.73
N ILE A 169 18.67 11.13 6.60
CA ILE A 169 18.47 12.03 7.75
C ILE A 169 18.05 13.43 7.30
N ARG A 170 18.53 13.92 6.16
CA ARG A 170 18.14 15.24 5.60
C ARG A 170 16.65 15.33 5.31
N ASP A 171 15.98 14.21 5.04
CA ASP A 171 14.54 14.18 4.79
C ASP A 171 13.72 14.18 6.10
N VAL A 172 14.35 13.82 7.21
CA VAL A 172 13.74 13.77 8.54
C VAL A 172 13.67 15.16 9.17
N GLU A 173 14.74 15.94 9.10
CA GLU A 173 14.79 17.29 9.68
C GLU A 173 13.81 18.24 8.99
N ALA A 174 13.59 18.11 7.69
CA ALA A 174 12.62 18.90 6.95
C ALA A 174 11.15 18.62 7.33
N ARG A 175 10.86 17.45 7.93
CA ARG A 175 9.51 17.12 8.45
C ARG A 175 9.30 17.54 9.90
N CYS A 176 10.36 17.59 10.71
CA CYS A 176 10.30 18.04 12.10
C CYS A 176 10.31 19.58 12.24
N GLY A 177 10.89 20.31 11.27
CA GLY A 177 10.97 21.76 11.31
C GLY A 177 9.65 22.54 11.10
N ARG A 178 8.51 21.86 10.99
CA ARG A 178 7.18 22.51 10.92
C ARG A 178 6.31 22.30 12.16
N ALA A 179 6.86 21.76 13.23
CA ALA A 179 6.13 21.57 14.50
C ALA A 179 6.28 22.74 15.49
N GLU A 180 7.11 23.76 15.16
CA GLU A 180 7.39 24.88 16.09
C GLU A 180 6.59 26.17 15.82
N GLU A 181 5.59 26.17 14.96
CA GLU A 181 4.75 27.34 14.67
C GLU A 181 3.35 27.32 15.31
N TRP A 182 3.17 26.58 16.43
CA TRP A 182 1.93 26.61 17.20
C TRP A 182 2.17 27.01 18.66
N SER A 183 2.82 28.14 18.87
CA SER A 183 2.79 28.84 20.18
C SER A 183 2.90 30.36 19.96
N GLN A 184 1.80 30.99 19.65
CA GLN A 184 1.41 32.34 20.11
C GLN A 184 -0.09 32.50 19.95
#